data_fa4ad8c27374dffae46d6cd33d53974c
#
_entry.id   fa4ad8c27374dffae46d6cd33d53974c
#
_cell.length_a   1.000
_cell.length_b   1.000
_cell.length_c   1.000
_cell.angle_alpha   90.00
_cell.angle_beta   90.00
_cell.angle_gamma   90.00
#
_symmetry.space_group_name_H-M   'P 1'
#
loop_
_entity.id
_entity.type
_entity.pdbx_description
1 polymer ?
#
loop_
_entity_poly.entity_id
_entity_poly.type
_entity_poly.pdbx_seq_one_letter_code
_entity_poly.pdbx_strand_id
1 'polypeptide(L)'
;MSEFIHIVCPHCLATNRLPAKRLAERPKCGACHQPLFNGSPIELTAAAFEKHIARNDISVVVDFWAPWCGPCKMMAPAFAQAATQLEPEFRFAKVNTDAEQGLAARFNIRSIPTLAVFKAGREVARQAGAMGQADIVRWLRSQV
;
A
#
# COMPACT_ATOMS: atom_id res chain seq x y z
N MET A 1 18.51 -15.91 1.06
CA MET A 1 17.88 -14.76 0.40
C MET A 1 17.27 -15.21 -0.91
N SER A 2 16.07 -14.76 -1.17
CA SER A 2 15.41 -15.07 -2.45
C SER A 2 15.97 -14.17 -3.54
N GLU A 3 16.34 -14.78 -4.67
CA GLU A 3 16.77 -14.01 -5.85
C GLU A 3 15.59 -13.38 -6.58
N PHE A 4 14.40 -13.88 -6.36
CA PHE A 4 13.17 -13.45 -7.01
C PHE A 4 12.18 -12.89 -6.02
N ILE A 5 11.34 -12.01 -6.52
CA ILE A 5 10.33 -11.33 -5.71
C ILE A 5 9.03 -11.30 -6.51
N HIS A 6 7.90 -11.40 -5.81
CA HIS A 6 6.57 -11.35 -6.40
C HIS A 6 5.94 -10.00 -6.15
N ILE A 7 5.45 -9.37 -7.21
CA ILE A 7 4.78 -8.07 -7.15
C ILE A 7 3.45 -8.16 -7.90
N VAL A 8 2.38 -7.74 -7.23
CA VAL A 8 1.05 -7.69 -7.84
C VAL A 8 0.92 -6.42 -8.67
N CYS A 9 0.45 -6.56 -9.91
CA CYS A 9 0.20 -5.41 -10.77
C CYS A 9 -0.99 -4.60 -10.26
N PRO A 10 -0.85 -3.28 -10.08
CA PRO A 10 -1.98 -2.46 -9.62
C PRO A 10 -3.08 -2.30 -10.67
N HIS A 11 -2.81 -2.63 -11.93
CA HIS A 11 -3.77 -2.46 -13.02
C HIS A 11 -4.56 -3.73 -13.32
N CYS A 12 -3.88 -4.88 -13.47
CA CYS A 12 -4.55 -6.12 -13.88
C CYS A 12 -4.54 -7.20 -12.81
N LEU A 13 -3.90 -6.96 -11.67
CA LEU A 13 -3.80 -7.88 -10.52
C LEU A 13 -2.99 -9.16 -10.79
N ALA A 14 -2.29 -9.24 -11.92
CA ALA A 14 -1.41 -10.37 -12.17
C ALA A 14 -0.24 -10.34 -11.18
N THR A 15 0.16 -11.51 -10.70
CA THR A 15 1.34 -11.63 -9.85
C THR A 15 2.56 -11.78 -10.74
N ASN A 16 3.49 -10.83 -10.66
CA ASN A 16 4.71 -10.83 -11.43
C ASN A 16 5.85 -11.38 -10.61
N ARG A 17 6.67 -12.23 -11.21
CA ARG A 17 7.89 -12.74 -10.59
C ARG A 17 9.07 -12.12 -11.32
N LEU A 18 9.94 -11.45 -10.60
CA LEU A 18 11.09 -10.77 -11.19
C LEU A 18 12.29 -10.86 -10.26
N PRO A 19 13.52 -10.74 -10.80
CA PRO A 19 14.70 -10.67 -9.94
C PRO A 19 14.60 -9.46 -8.99
N ALA A 20 14.86 -9.67 -7.72
CA ALA A 20 14.75 -8.61 -6.71
C ALA A 20 15.59 -7.39 -7.06
N LYS A 21 16.77 -7.60 -7.65
CA LYS A 21 17.67 -6.51 -8.06
C LYS A 21 17.07 -5.62 -9.15
N ARG A 22 16.07 -6.11 -9.89
CA ARG A 22 15.43 -5.34 -10.96
C ARG A 22 14.26 -4.50 -10.47
N LEU A 23 13.93 -4.59 -9.20
CA LEU A 23 12.79 -3.86 -8.63
C LEU A 23 12.95 -2.34 -8.83
N ALA A 24 14.15 -1.82 -8.71
CA ALA A 24 14.44 -0.39 -8.86
C ALA A 24 14.54 0.06 -10.33
N GLU A 25 14.43 -0.85 -11.29
CA GLU A 25 14.59 -0.56 -12.72
C GLU A 25 13.28 -0.29 -13.43
N ARG A 26 12.26 0.17 -12.71
CA ARG A 26 10.93 0.51 -13.22
C ARG A 26 10.30 -0.65 -14.00
N PRO A 27 10.13 -1.82 -13.34
CA PRO A 27 9.60 -2.99 -14.03
C PRO A 27 8.15 -2.80 -14.48
N LYS A 28 7.80 -3.48 -15.56
CA LYS A 28 6.44 -3.48 -16.10
C LYS A 28 5.82 -4.85 -15.91
N CYS A 29 4.48 -4.86 -15.83
CA CYS A 29 3.74 -6.11 -15.72
C CYS A 29 3.90 -6.94 -17.00
N GLY A 30 4.24 -8.21 -16.84
CA GLY A 30 4.39 -9.13 -17.98
C GLY A 30 3.08 -9.43 -18.68
N ALA A 31 1.94 -9.21 -18.01
CA ALA A 31 0.63 -9.48 -18.60
C ALA A 31 0.04 -8.26 -19.31
N CYS A 32 -0.02 -7.10 -18.65
CA CYS A 32 -0.68 -5.92 -19.23
C CYS A 32 0.31 -4.83 -19.68
N HIS A 33 1.60 -4.98 -19.39
CA HIS A 33 2.67 -4.07 -19.80
C HIS A 33 2.63 -2.68 -19.18
N GLN A 34 1.78 -2.47 -18.17
CA GLN A 34 1.75 -1.22 -17.42
C GLN A 34 2.84 -1.24 -16.33
N PRO A 35 3.35 -0.06 -15.92
CA PRO A 35 4.34 -0.02 -14.83
C PRO A 35 3.79 -0.65 -13.55
N LEU A 36 4.61 -1.40 -12.85
CA LEU A 36 4.23 -2.00 -11.57
C LEU A 36 4.18 -0.96 -10.44
N PHE A 37 4.94 0.13 -10.58
CA PHE A 37 4.97 1.21 -9.60
C PHE A 37 4.96 2.56 -10.32
N ASN A 38 4.11 3.47 -9.82
CA ASN A 38 4.04 4.84 -10.33
C ASN A 38 4.49 5.87 -9.29
N GLY A 39 4.92 5.42 -8.11
CA GLY A 39 5.29 6.32 -7.02
C GLY A 39 4.10 7.02 -6.40
N SER A 40 2.91 6.46 -6.52
CA SER A 40 1.68 7.02 -5.95
C SER A 40 0.78 5.92 -5.39
N PRO A 41 -0.03 6.25 -4.34
CA PRO A 41 -0.92 5.25 -3.75
C PRO A 41 -2.00 4.79 -4.73
N ILE A 42 -2.40 3.53 -4.61
CA ILE A 42 -3.48 2.95 -5.42
C ILE A 42 -4.72 2.75 -4.55
N GLU A 43 -5.91 3.01 -5.11
CA GLU A 43 -7.16 2.71 -4.43
C GLU A 43 -7.46 1.22 -4.58
N LEU A 44 -7.79 0.56 -3.46
CA LEU A 44 -8.09 -0.86 -3.47
C LEU A 44 -9.56 -1.13 -3.17
N THR A 45 -10.17 -1.95 -4.01
CA THR A 45 -11.43 -2.62 -3.69
C THR A 45 -11.15 -3.84 -2.81
N ALA A 46 -12.19 -4.43 -2.23
CA ALA A 46 -12.03 -5.62 -1.38
C ALA A 46 -11.32 -6.76 -2.12
N ALA A 47 -11.68 -7.00 -3.39
CA ALA A 47 -11.06 -8.08 -4.17
C ALA A 47 -9.57 -7.82 -4.44
N ALA A 48 -9.22 -6.59 -4.82
CA ALA A 48 -7.84 -6.21 -5.08
C ALA A 48 -7.01 -6.22 -3.79
N PHE A 49 -7.61 -5.81 -2.67
CA PHE A 49 -6.96 -5.79 -1.38
C PHE A 49 -6.39 -7.16 -1.00
N GLU A 50 -7.22 -8.20 -1.11
CA GLU A 50 -6.77 -9.56 -0.76
C GLU A 50 -5.55 -9.96 -1.55
N LYS A 51 -5.56 -9.71 -2.84
CA LYS A 51 -4.47 -10.10 -3.72
C LYS A 51 -3.18 -9.34 -3.37
N HIS A 52 -3.29 -8.05 -3.14
CA HIS A 52 -2.13 -7.23 -2.82
C HIS A 52 -1.48 -7.61 -1.49
N ILE A 53 -2.26 -7.84 -0.44
CA ILE A 53 -1.67 -8.19 0.86
C ILE A 53 -1.11 -9.61 0.88
N ALA A 54 -1.70 -10.54 0.10
CA ALA A 54 -1.29 -11.94 0.13
C ALA A 54 -0.15 -12.25 -0.85
N ARG A 55 -0.08 -11.56 -1.99
CA ARG A 55 0.80 -11.95 -3.08
C ARG A 55 2.00 -11.03 -3.31
N ASN A 56 2.02 -9.83 -2.73
CA ASN A 56 3.21 -8.99 -2.75
C ASN A 56 4.22 -9.50 -1.72
N ASP A 57 5.48 -9.63 -2.13
CA ASP A 57 6.55 -9.96 -1.19
C ASP A 57 7.03 -8.75 -0.43
N ILE A 58 6.79 -7.55 -0.94
CA ILE A 58 7.07 -6.31 -0.22
C ILE A 58 5.91 -5.98 0.71
N SER A 59 6.19 -5.18 1.74
CA SER A 59 5.15 -4.71 2.65
C SER A 59 4.18 -3.80 1.93
N VAL A 60 2.90 -3.91 2.28
CA VAL A 60 1.82 -3.06 1.75
C VAL A 60 1.35 -2.16 2.86
N VAL A 61 1.46 -0.84 2.67
CA VAL A 61 0.92 0.13 3.62
C VAL A 61 -0.41 0.64 3.09
N VAL A 62 -1.43 0.56 3.93
CA VAL A 62 -2.81 0.92 3.56
C VAL A 62 -3.28 2.09 4.42
N ASP A 63 -3.75 3.14 3.74
CA ASP A 63 -4.42 4.27 4.38
C ASP A 63 -5.93 4.03 4.35
N PHE A 64 -6.51 3.77 5.52
CA PHE A 64 -7.97 3.67 5.66
C PHE A 64 -8.51 5.07 5.85
N TRP A 65 -9.33 5.53 4.91
CA TRP A 65 -9.79 6.93 4.82
C TRP A 65 -11.25 7.01 4.41
N ALA A 66 -11.82 8.20 4.41
CA ALA A 66 -13.14 8.46 3.86
C ALA A 66 -13.16 9.87 3.23
N PRO A 67 -14.01 10.08 2.19
CA PRO A 67 -14.04 11.37 1.48
C PRO A 67 -14.46 12.56 2.34
N TRP A 68 -15.25 12.32 3.39
CA TRP A 68 -15.73 13.38 4.29
C TRP A 68 -14.76 13.71 5.43
N CYS A 69 -13.68 12.95 5.55
CA CYS A 69 -12.78 13.05 6.69
C CYS A 69 -11.74 14.16 6.46
N GLY A 70 -11.81 15.24 7.24
CA GLY A 70 -10.88 16.36 7.13
C GLY A 70 -9.42 15.97 7.35
N PRO A 71 -9.08 15.29 8.47
CA PRO A 71 -7.69 14.83 8.70
C PRO A 71 -7.17 13.89 7.62
N CYS A 72 -8.04 13.06 7.03
CA CYS A 72 -7.66 12.19 5.91
C CYS A 72 -7.23 13.02 4.70
N LYS A 73 -8.00 14.07 4.38
CA LYS A 73 -7.68 14.95 3.27
C LYS A 73 -6.40 15.74 3.51
N MET A 74 -6.17 16.15 4.76
CA MET A 74 -4.93 16.83 5.13
C MET A 74 -3.72 15.93 4.96
N MET A 75 -3.84 14.65 5.29
CA MET A 75 -2.74 13.69 5.19
C MET A 75 -2.50 13.22 3.76
N ALA A 76 -3.50 13.30 2.87
CA ALA A 76 -3.38 12.72 1.53
C ALA A 76 -2.13 13.18 0.76
N PRO A 77 -1.75 14.48 0.73
CA PRO A 77 -0.52 14.87 0.05
C PRO A 77 0.73 14.27 0.69
N ALA A 78 0.78 14.20 2.02
CA ALA A 78 1.92 13.64 2.74
C ALA A 78 2.06 12.15 2.44
N PHE A 79 0.95 11.42 2.39
CA PHE A 79 0.95 10.00 2.07
C PHE A 79 1.41 9.77 0.62
N ALA A 80 0.93 10.59 -0.31
CA ALA A 80 1.35 10.52 -1.71
C ALA A 80 2.85 10.81 -1.87
N GLN A 81 3.38 11.78 -1.15
CA GLN A 81 4.79 12.11 -1.18
C GLN A 81 5.65 11.00 -0.57
N ALA A 82 5.16 10.37 0.49
CA ALA A 82 5.84 9.21 1.08
C ALA A 82 5.89 8.04 0.08
N ALA A 83 4.81 7.83 -0.69
CA ALA A 83 4.80 6.81 -1.73
C ALA A 83 5.87 7.08 -2.79
N THR A 84 5.99 8.32 -3.24
CA THR A 84 7.02 8.71 -4.21
C THR A 84 8.41 8.42 -3.67
N GLN A 85 8.62 8.66 -2.37
CA GLN A 85 9.92 8.47 -1.73
C GLN A 85 10.25 6.99 -1.50
N LEU A 86 9.26 6.17 -1.11
CA LEU A 86 9.51 4.81 -0.62
C LEU A 86 9.21 3.71 -1.62
N GLU A 87 8.35 3.94 -2.63
CA GLU A 87 8.17 2.90 -3.63
C GLU A 87 9.45 2.75 -4.45
N PRO A 88 9.88 1.57 -4.77
CA PRO A 88 9.20 0.28 -4.63
C PRO A 88 9.53 -0.53 -3.35
N GLU A 89 10.11 0.08 -2.32
CA GLU A 89 10.37 -0.64 -1.06
C GLU A 89 9.07 -1.10 -0.40
N PHE A 90 8.00 -0.30 -0.55
CA PHE A 90 6.65 -0.57 -0.06
C PHE A 90 5.68 -0.41 -1.21
N ARG A 91 4.54 -1.11 -1.12
CA ARG A 91 3.38 -0.79 -1.94
C ARG A 91 2.49 0.14 -1.12
N PHE A 92 2.16 1.30 -1.68
CA PHE A 92 1.24 2.25 -1.03
C PHE A 92 -0.16 2.11 -1.59
N ALA A 93 -1.14 1.97 -0.71
CA ALA A 93 -2.53 1.75 -1.09
C ALA A 93 -3.47 2.52 -0.18
N LYS A 94 -4.69 2.73 -0.66
CA LYS A 94 -5.76 3.41 0.09
C LYS A 94 -7.02 2.57 0.02
N VAL A 95 -7.76 2.53 1.13
CA VAL A 95 -9.07 1.90 1.20
C VAL A 95 -10.08 2.93 1.67
N ASN A 96 -11.06 3.23 0.83
CA ASN A 96 -12.17 4.10 1.17
C ASN A 96 -13.14 3.31 2.06
N THR A 97 -13.22 3.66 3.34
CA THR A 97 -14.01 2.90 4.30
C THR A 97 -15.51 3.00 4.07
N ASP A 98 -15.97 4.05 3.38
CA ASP A 98 -17.38 4.16 3.00
C ASP A 98 -17.73 3.17 1.88
N ALA A 99 -16.83 3.04 0.91
CA ALA A 99 -17.04 2.13 -0.22
C ALA A 99 -16.79 0.67 0.17
N GLU A 100 -15.81 0.43 1.06
CA GLU A 100 -15.38 -0.91 1.47
C GLU A 100 -15.63 -1.13 2.97
N GLN A 101 -16.90 -1.05 3.36
CA GLN A 101 -17.29 -1.18 4.78
C GLN A 101 -16.92 -2.53 5.37
N GLY A 102 -16.94 -3.58 4.55
CA GLY A 102 -16.53 -4.93 4.99
C GLY A 102 -15.07 -4.99 5.41
N LEU A 103 -14.17 -4.28 4.69
CA LEU A 103 -12.76 -4.23 5.07
C LEU A 103 -12.56 -3.44 6.36
N ALA A 104 -13.27 -2.32 6.51
CA ALA A 104 -13.18 -1.52 7.73
C ALA A 104 -13.62 -2.33 8.96
N ALA A 105 -14.70 -3.10 8.81
CA ALA A 105 -15.21 -3.96 9.88
C ALA A 105 -14.23 -5.10 10.19
N ARG A 106 -13.70 -5.74 9.14
CA ARG A 106 -12.77 -6.87 9.27
C ARG A 106 -11.54 -6.50 10.09
N PHE A 107 -10.99 -5.30 9.86
CA PHE A 107 -9.80 -4.84 10.55
C PHE A 107 -10.12 -3.94 11.74
N ASN A 108 -11.40 -3.82 12.09
CA ASN A 108 -11.84 -3.07 13.26
C ASN A 108 -11.31 -1.63 13.23
N ILE A 109 -11.47 -0.97 12.08
CA ILE A 109 -11.03 0.41 11.92
C ILE A 109 -12.02 1.32 12.64
N ARG A 110 -11.59 1.91 13.76
CA ARG A 110 -12.45 2.74 14.63
C ARG A 110 -12.24 4.23 14.42
N SER A 111 -11.09 4.60 13.86
CA SER A 111 -10.77 5.99 13.58
C SER A 111 -10.07 6.09 12.24
N ILE A 112 -10.23 7.22 11.57
CA ILE A 112 -9.57 7.49 10.31
C ILE A 112 -8.94 8.89 10.35
N PRO A 113 -7.80 9.09 9.68
CA PRO A 113 -7.06 8.07 8.95
C PRO A 113 -6.38 7.07 9.87
N THR A 114 -6.24 5.85 9.41
CA THR A 114 -5.43 4.83 10.07
C THR A 114 -4.53 4.21 9.02
N LEU A 115 -3.23 4.18 9.29
CA LEU A 115 -2.27 3.47 8.45
C LEU A 115 -2.04 2.09 9.04
N ALA A 116 -2.10 1.06 8.18
CA ALA A 116 -1.79 -0.30 8.58
C ALA A 116 -0.76 -0.88 7.62
N VAL A 117 0.19 -1.66 8.14
CA VAL A 117 1.21 -2.33 7.33
C VAL A 117 0.90 -3.80 7.31
N PHE A 118 0.85 -4.37 6.11
CA PHE A 118 0.59 -5.79 5.88
C PHE A 118 1.81 -6.45 5.27
N LYS A 119 2.11 -7.65 5.74
CA LYS A 119 3.16 -8.48 5.15
C LYS A 119 2.73 -9.92 5.20
N ALA A 120 2.88 -10.64 4.07
CA ALA A 120 2.51 -12.04 3.96
C ALA A 120 1.05 -12.30 4.40
N GLY A 121 0.16 -11.39 4.00
CA GLY A 121 -1.28 -11.52 4.27
C GLY A 121 -1.72 -11.08 5.65
N ARG A 122 -0.82 -10.57 6.50
CA ARG A 122 -1.17 -10.22 7.88
C ARG A 122 -0.80 -8.79 8.22
N GLU A 123 -1.64 -8.16 9.05
CA GLU A 123 -1.35 -6.85 9.60
C GLU A 123 -0.21 -6.98 10.63
N VAL A 124 0.88 -6.23 10.42
CA VAL A 124 2.05 -6.28 11.31
C VAL A 124 2.24 -5.00 12.10
N ALA A 125 1.61 -3.90 11.71
CA ALA A 125 1.71 -2.63 12.42
C ALA A 125 0.52 -1.75 12.09
N ARG A 126 0.19 -0.81 12.98
CA ARG A 126 -0.93 0.11 12.81
C ARG A 126 -0.64 1.43 13.52
N GLN A 127 -0.99 2.54 12.88
CA GLN A 127 -0.87 3.87 13.46
C GLN A 127 -2.10 4.69 13.10
N ALA A 128 -2.83 5.15 14.10
CA ALA A 128 -4.00 6.01 13.90
C ALA A 128 -3.59 7.47 13.92
N GLY A 129 -4.32 8.30 13.18
CA GLY A 129 -4.15 9.75 13.17
C GLY A 129 -3.34 10.25 11.99
N ALA A 130 -3.54 11.54 11.68
CA ALA A 130 -2.84 12.18 10.58
C ALA A 130 -1.37 12.41 10.92
N MET A 131 -0.49 12.19 9.95
CA MET A 131 0.95 12.39 10.07
C MET A 131 1.48 13.12 8.86
N GLY A 132 2.58 13.86 9.04
CA GLY A 132 3.31 14.46 7.93
C GLY A 132 4.18 13.43 7.21
N GLN A 133 4.72 13.84 6.05
CA GLN A 133 5.53 12.96 5.21
C GLN A 133 6.71 12.34 5.97
N ALA A 134 7.48 13.16 6.69
CA ALA A 134 8.67 12.68 7.39
C ALA A 134 8.30 11.65 8.47
N ASP A 135 7.20 11.88 9.18
CA ASP A 135 6.74 10.97 10.21
C ASP A 135 6.25 9.65 9.63
N ILE A 136 5.55 9.70 8.50
CA ILE A 136 5.10 8.49 7.80
C ILE A 136 6.32 7.65 7.40
N VAL A 137 7.30 8.27 6.76
CA VAL A 137 8.51 7.59 6.30
C VAL A 137 9.27 6.96 7.48
N ARG A 138 9.45 7.74 8.55
CA ARG A 138 10.16 7.26 9.74
C ARG A 138 9.45 6.08 10.38
N TRP A 139 8.13 6.19 10.50
CA TRP A 139 7.34 5.12 11.09
C TRP A 139 7.42 3.84 10.25
N LEU A 140 7.27 3.97 8.92
CA LEU A 140 7.32 2.81 8.03
C LEU A 140 8.69 2.13 8.07
N ARG A 141 9.76 2.91 8.08
CA ARG A 141 11.11 2.33 8.16
C ARG A 141 11.38 1.62 9.48
N SER A 142 10.69 2.01 10.54
CA SER A 142 10.80 1.32 11.82
C SER A 142 10.10 -0.03 11.85
N GLN A 143 9.27 -0.32 10.83
CA GLN A 143 8.53 -1.59 10.73
C GLN A 143 9.23 -2.65 9.88
N VAL A 144 10.39 -2.35 9.34
CA VAL A 144 11.14 -3.31 8.50
C VAL A 144 12.34 -3.87 9.24
#